data_5158c18f1e229d5feaa2d4d30ac19f35
#
_entry.id   5158c18f1e229d5feaa2d4d30ac19f35
#
_cell.length_a   1.000
_cell.length_b   1.000
_cell.length_c   1.000
_cell.angle_alpha   90.00
_cell.angle_beta   90.00
_cell.angle_gamma   90.00
#
_symmetry.space_group_name_H-M   'P 1'
#
loop_
_entity.id
_entity.type
_entity.pdbx_description
1 polymer ?
#
loop_
_entity_poly.entity_id
_entity_poly.type
_entity_poly.pdbx_seq_one_letter_code
_entity_poly.pdbx_strand_id
1 'polypeptide(L)'
;MRFTSKQTTIALITQLIIFIGQSGCANESTNPKSESVLKQQPEMPAIQTPASPPLANLSRDDLLDLAFQISTSIPIEPFASDRARMQALVSQACIKNGSLIQAIQYASRIEGWRQGELFALIGQQYATANETQRARDFAARAMEVATNEIDWRRERIVIETAKIYLQLGDSGKASALVEGVTQAELGKLETARTAIVLQSQLDNQADMFDKALATKNFDLVRGAIEGYLVWLDRVSEDEIRTTRALKVIDDALPGLPVDLQVKYGIDFADHLHKNLKRDLAILKLDKATEIFSATTFLPEDVAPLGAMIARARIRMGDEKSARLFLQRFYSEHSTRREGIVNLRRATSLRALAEGFCELGDRDDAIACYTWALEEGTINPNARPRAEDLGATCISMAECGVSLTPELKHQIDTIRSSLTYPW
;
A
#
# COMPACT_ATOMS: atom_id res chain seq x y z
N MET A 1 -45.58 12.05 39.68
CA MET A 1 -44.24 11.51 39.84
C MET A 1 -43.95 10.59 38.68
N ARG A 2 -43.28 11.11 37.65
CA ARG A 2 -42.78 10.32 36.51
C ARG A 2 -41.29 10.51 36.49
N PHE A 3 -40.53 9.48 36.82
CA PHE A 3 -39.07 9.43 36.68
C PHE A 3 -38.73 8.96 35.25
N THR A 4 -38.02 9.78 34.54
CA THR A 4 -37.58 9.59 33.19
C THR A 4 -36.31 8.73 33.12
N SER A 5 -36.38 7.68 32.30
CA SER A 5 -35.28 6.79 31.96
C SER A 5 -34.25 7.51 31.05
N LYS A 6 -33.15 8.00 31.65
CA LYS A 6 -32.00 8.55 30.89
C LYS A 6 -30.63 8.29 31.51
N GLN A 7 -30.49 7.29 32.34
CA GLN A 7 -29.21 7.03 33.05
C GLN A 7 -28.62 5.63 32.89
N THR A 8 -29.06 4.81 31.92
CA THR A 8 -28.58 3.43 31.83
C THR A 8 -27.68 3.16 30.62
N THR A 9 -27.26 4.15 29.83
CA THR A 9 -26.45 3.93 28.61
C THR A 9 -24.99 4.39 28.72
N ILE A 10 -24.54 4.89 29.88
CA ILE A 10 -23.15 5.39 30.06
C ILE A 10 -22.21 4.41 30.79
N ALA A 11 -22.71 3.31 31.32
CA ALA A 11 -21.93 2.37 32.13
C ALA A 11 -21.32 1.17 31.42
N LEU A 12 -21.40 1.07 30.07
CA LEU A 12 -20.92 -0.09 29.32
C LEU A 12 -19.73 0.17 28.37
N ILE A 13 -19.16 1.37 28.42
CA ILE A 13 -18.03 1.76 27.52
C ILE A 13 -16.65 1.77 28.24
N THR A 14 -16.60 1.49 29.54
CA THR A 14 -15.35 1.67 30.32
C THR A 14 -14.60 0.35 30.64
N GLN A 15 -14.91 -0.78 30.03
CA GLN A 15 -14.24 -2.06 30.35
C GLN A 15 -13.60 -2.81 29.15
N LEU A 16 -13.24 -2.12 28.05
CA LEU A 16 -12.55 -2.79 26.93
C LEU A 16 -11.31 -2.04 26.45
N ILE A 17 -10.51 -1.50 27.36
CA ILE A 17 -9.18 -0.96 27.05
C ILE A 17 -8.19 -1.49 28.09
N ILE A 18 -7.79 -2.72 27.99
CA ILE A 18 -6.51 -3.27 28.48
C ILE A 18 -6.36 -4.66 27.83
N PHE A 19 -5.74 -4.77 26.68
CA PHE A 19 -5.01 -5.96 26.21
C PHE A 19 -4.46 -5.74 24.78
N ILE A 20 -3.48 -4.85 24.64
CA ILE A 20 -2.50 -4.96 23.55
C ILE A 20 -1.19 -4.40 24.09
N GLY A 21 -0.28 -5.28 24.40
CA GLY A 21 1.09 -4.89 24.76
C GLY A 21 1.75 -5.93 25.62
N GLN A 22 2.30 -6.97 25.01
CA GLN A 22 3.55 -7.62 25.41
C GLN A 22 3.62 -9.02 24.76
N SER A 23 4.29 -9.11 23.63
CA SER A 23 4.85 -10.39 23.17
C SER A 23 6.32 -10.37 23.54
N GLY A 24 6.60 -10.72 24.79
CA GLY A 24 7.93 -11.03 25.26
C GLY A 24 8.32 -12.44 24.83
N CYS A 25 9.47 -12.57 24.20
CA CYS A 25 10.14 -13.84 23.97
C CYS A 25 10.48 -14.49 25.32
N ALA A 26 9.98 -15.66 25.58
CA ALA A 26 10.50 -16.56 26.60
C ALA A 26 11.08 -17.80 25.93
N ASN A 27 12.40 -17.92 26.00
CA ASN A 27 13.14 -19.15 25.76
C ASN A 27 12.83 -20.15 26.88
N GLU A 28 12.35 -21.32 26.54
CA GLU A 28 12.53 -22.49 27.39
C GLU A 28 13.07 -23.65 26.54
N SER A 29 14.31 -23.99 26.86
CA SER A 29 15.01 -25.18 26.41
C SER A 29 14.57 -26.37 27.25
N THR A 30 13.98 -27.37 26.63
CA THR A 30 14.05 -28.76 27.14
C THR A 30 14.22 -29.71 25.97
N ASN A 31 15.35 -30.36 25.97
CA ASN A 31 15.74 -31.42 25.07
C ASN A 31 15.22 -32.77 25.67
N PRO A 32 14.63 -33.67 24.93
CA PRO A 32 14.99 -35.06 25.08
C PRO A 32 15.47 -35.68 23.76
N LYS A 33 16.56 -36.37 23.87
CA LYS A 33 17.13 -37.29 22.88
C LYS A 33 16.09 -38.33 22.45
N SER A 34 15.88 -38.48 21.15
CA SER A 34 15.38 -39.72 20.56
C SER A 34 16.11 -40.02 19.27
N GLU A 35 16.57 -41.24 19.20
CA GLU A 35 17.44 -41.80 18.17
C GLU A 35 16.82 -41.77 16.78
N SER A 36 17.73 -41.53 15.84
CA SER A 36 17.51 -41.47 14.40
C SER A 36 17.13 -42.84 13.81
N VAL A 37 15.99 -42.92 13.18
CA VAL A 37 15.73 -43.89 12.10
C VAL A 37 15.68 -43.12 10.78
N LEU A 38 16.79 -43.14 10.05
CA LEU A 38 16.91 -42.66 8.67
C LEU A 38 16.00 -43.51 7.77
N LYS A 39 14.78 -43.03 7.49
CA LYS A 39 13.99 -43.50 6.35
C LYS A 39 14.45 -42.72 5.14
N GLN A 40 15.05 -43.40 4.16
CA GLN A 40 15.30 -42.89 2.82
C GLN A 40 13.99 -42.36 2.23
N GLN A 41 13.94 -41.05 1.99
CA GLN A 41 12.88 -40.43 1.19
C GLN A 41 13.16 -40.78 -0.28
N PRO A 42 12.12 -41.12 -1.08
CA PRO A 42 12.25 -41.29 -2.50
C PRO A 42 12.63 -39.95 -3.17
N GLU A 43 13.63 -39.97 -4.01
CA GLU A 43 14.02 -38.83 -4.87
C GLU A 43 12.79 -38.41 -5.71
N MET A 44 12.28 -37.20 -5.41
CA MET A 44 11.30 -36.57 -6.28
C MET A 44 11.98 -36.21 -7.62
N PRO A 45 11.33 -36.49 -8.76
CA PRO A 45 11.86 -36.09 -10.05
C PRO A 45 12.01 -34.58 -10.12
N ALA A 46 13.17 -34.11 -10.56
CA ALA A 46 13.48 -32.69 -10.77
C ALA A 46 12.40 -32.09 -11.69
N ILE A 47 11.61 -31.15 -11.16
CA ILE A 47 10.71 -30.35 -11.97
C ILE A 47 11.58 -29.53 -12.91
N GLN A 48 11.60 -29.91 -14.19
CA GLN A 48 12.23 -29.11 -15.23
C GLN A 48 11.49 -27.78 -15.31
N THR A 49 12.10 -26.73 -14.81
CA THR A 49 11.64 -25.35 -15.02
C THR A 49 11.73 -25.08 -16.52
N PRO A 50 10.62 -24.71 -17.21
CA PRO A 50 10.70 -24.37 -18.62
C PRO A 50 11.74 -23.27 -18.82
N ALA A 51 12.65 -23.44 -19.77
CA ALA A 51 13.65 -22.45 -20.12
C ALA A 51 12.93 -21.15 -20.49
N SER A 52 13.18 -20.09 -19.71
CA SER A 52 12.61 -18.76 -19.95
C SER A 52 13.07 -18.25 -21.33
N PRO A 53 12.19 -17.63 -22.13
CA PRO A 53 12.57 -17.04 -23.40
C PRO A 53 13.69 -16.01 -23.23
N PRO A 54 14.55 -15.81 -24.24
CA PRO A 54 15.61 -14.81 -24.16
C PRO A 54 15.00 -13.42 -23.98
N LEU A 55 15.43 -12.73 -22.93
CA LEU A 55 14.90 -11.45 -22.43
C LEU A 55 15.29 -10.23 -23.31
N ALA A 56 15.22 -10.30 -24.63
CA ALA A 56 15.41 -9.13 -25.50
C ALA A 56 14.14 -8.27 -25.45
N ASN A 57 14.24 -7.04 -24.94
CA ASN A 57 13.16 -6.04 -24.87
C ASN A 57 11.92 -6.50 -24.06
N LEU A 58 12.09 -6.78 -22.77
CA LEU A 58 10.95 -7.03 -21.89
C LEU A 58 10.01 -5.84 -21.86
N SER A 59 8.74 -6.11 -22.14
CA SER A 59 7.64 -5.15 -21.95
C SER A 59 7.32 -4.97 -20.46
N ARG A 60 6.45 -4.01 -20.14
CA ARG A 60 5.90 -3.84 -18.79
C ARG A 60 5.30 -5.14 -18.26
N ASP A 61 4.50 -5.82 -19.09
CA ASP A 61 3.80 -7.04 -18.69
C ASP A 61 4.79 -8.20 -18.46
N ASP A 62 5.88 -8.26 -19.23
CA ASP A 62 6.94 -9.26 -19.00
C ASP A 62 7.66 -9.07 -17.67
N LEU A 63 7.88 -7.81 -17.24
CA LEU A 63 8.46 -7.50 -15.92
C LEU A 63 7.52 -7.88 -14.77
N LEU A 64 6.21 -7.66 -14.93
CA LEU A 64 5.21 -8.08 -13.96
C LEU A 64 5.08 -9.61 -13.89
N ASP A 65 5.17 -10.28 -15.05
CA ASP A 65 5.18 -11.74 -15.12
C ASP A 65 6.43 -12.32 -14.44
N LEU A 66 7.58 -11.72 -14.69
CA LEU A 66 8.83 -12.07 -14.00
C LEU A 66 8.71 -11.87 -12.47
N ALA A 67 8.15 -10.75 -12.01
CA ALA A 67 7.92 -10.49 -10.59
C ALA A 67 6.99 -11.55 -9.97
N PHE A 68 5.95 -11.98 -10.71
CA PHE A 68 5.06 -13.04 -10.25
C PHE A 68 5.77 -14.40 -10.17
N GLN A 69 6.61 -14.73 -11.15
CA GLN A 69 7.43 -15.95 -11.12
C GLN A 69 8.41 -15.96 -9.96
N ILE A 70 9.08 -14.82 -9.70
CA ILE A 70 9.99 -14.66 -8.57
C ILE A 70 9.24 -14.87 -7.24
N SER A 71 8.07 -14.24 -7.07
CA SER A 71 7.25 -14.43 -5.87
C SER A 71 6.81 -15.89 -5.70
N THR A 72 6.55 -16.58 -6.81
CA THR A 72 6.16 -18.00 -6.81
C THR A 72 7.32 -18.92 -6.41
N SER A 73 8.57 -18.51 -6.57
CA SER A 73 9.72 -19.30 -6.11
C SER A 73 9.87 -19.32 -4.57
N ILE A 74 9.25 -18.37 -3.84
CA ILE A 74 9.22 -18.41 -2.37
C ILE A 74 8.47 -19.66 -1.93
N PRO A 75 9.05 -20.54 -1.09
CA PRO A 75 8.38 -21.74 -0.60
C PRO A 75 7.09 -21.42 0.15
N ILE A 76 6.08 -22.26 -0.02
CA ILE A 76 4.83 -22.11 0.74
C ILE A 76 5.13 -22.32 2.23
N GLU A 77 5.82 -23.39 2.56
CA GLU A 77 6.21 -23.66 3.95
C GLU A 77 7.64 -23.19 4.23
N PRO A 78 7.87 -22.29 5.21
CA PRO A 78 6.88 -21.67 6.12
C PRO A 78 6.42 -20.26 5.66
N PHE A 79 6.64 -19.85 4.41
CA PHE A 79 6.51 -18.48 3.92
C PHE A 79 5.25 -18.21 3.09
N ALA A 80 4.16 -18.98 3.29
CA ALA A 80 2.90 -18.81 2.53
C ALA A 80 2.40 -17.36 2.54
N SER A 81 2.46 -16.68 3.68
CA SER A 81 2.01 -15.28 3.82
C SER A 81 2.88 -14.30 3.03
N ASP A 82 4.21 -14.49 3.02
CA ASP A 82 5.14 -13.62 2.29
C ASP A 82 4.97 -13.81 0.78
N ARG A 83 4.88 -15.08 0.34
CA ARG A 83 4.60 -15.41 -1.06
C ARG A 83 3.30 -14.78 -1.53
N ALA A 84 2.20 -14.98 -0.81
CA ALA A 84 0.90 -14.40 -1.14
C ALA A 84 0.92 -12.86 -1.14
N ARG A 85 1.68 -12.25 -0.21
CA ARG A 85 1.88 -10.80 -0.16
C ARG A 85 2.57 -10.27 -1.41
N MET A 86 3.67 -10.89 -1.83
CA MET A 86 4.39 -10.48 -3.04
C MET A 86 3.55 -10.70 -4.30
N GLN A 87 2.87 -11.83 -4.42
CA GLN A 87 1.97 -12.11 -5.55
C GLN A 87 0.82 -11.09 -5.61
N ALA A 88 0.28 -10.67 -4.45
CA ALA A 88 -0.76 -9.66 -4.39
C ALA A 88 -0.25 -8.29 -4.87
N LEU A 89 0.97 -7.88 -4.52
CA LEU A 89 1.58 -6.64 -5.03
C LEU A 89 1.69 -6.62 -6.55
N VAL A 90 2.09 -7.75 -7.16
CA VAL A 90 2.13 -7.87 -8.63
C VAL A 90 0.74 -7.72 -9.23
N SER A 91 -0.26 -8.41 -8.66
CA SER A 91 -1.65 -8.32 -9.15
C SER A 91 -2.20 -6.90 -9.01
N GLN A 92 -1.91 -6.19 -7.91
CA GLN A 92 -2.28 -4.80 -7.72
C GLN A 92 -1.62 -3.88 -8.75
N ALA A 93 -0.34 -4.10 -9.07
CA ALA A 93 0.35 -3.36 -10.13
C ALA A 93 -0.31 -3.59 -11.49
N CYS A 94 -0.74 -4.82 -11.81
CA CYS A 94 -1.50 -5.11 -13.02
C CYS A 94 -2.84 -4.35 -13.04
N ILE A 95 -3.58 -4.32 -11.91
CA ILE A 95 -4.84 -3.56 -11.78
C ILE A 95 -4.58 -2.07 -12.06
N LYS A 96 -3.59 -1.48 -11.38
CA LYS A 96 -3.21 -0.07 -11.52
C LYS A 96 -2.83 0.31 -12.96
N ASN A 97 -2.18 -0.60 -13.68
CA ASN A 97 -1.75 -0.41 -15.06
C ASN A 97 -2.83 -0.76 -16.10
N GLY A 98 -4.03 -1.18 -15.69
CA GLY A 98 -5.12 -1.56 -16.58
C GLY A 98 -5.01 -2.96 -17.20
N SER A 99 -3.99 -3.76 -16.82
CA SER A 99 -3.80 -5.15 -17.28
C SER A 99 -4.71 -6.12 -16.51
N LEU A 100 -6.05 -5.89 -16.57
CA LEU A 100 -7.03 -6.62 -15.74
C LEU A 100 -7.03 -8.13 -16.02
N ILE A 101 -6.81 -8.57 -17.25
CA ILE A 101 -6.76 -10.00 -17.60
C ILE A 101 -5.63 -10.68 -16.83
N GLN A 102 -4.45 -10.10 -16.84
CA GLN A 102 -3.28 -10.61 -16.12
C GLN A 102 -3.51 -10.55 -14.60
N ALA A 103 -4.10 -9.46 -14.08
CA ALA A 103 -4.48 -9.35 -12.69
C ALA A 103 -5.41 -10.48 -12.23
N ILE A 104 -6.42 -10.84 -13.05
CA ILE A 104 -7.35 -11.96 -12.78
C ILE A 104 -6.59 -13.29 -12.75
N GLN A 105 -5.70 -13.53 -13.70
CA GLN A 105 -4.90 -14.75 -13.76
C GLN A 105 -4.03 -14.93 -12.52
N TYR A 106 -3.40 -13.85 -12.06
CA TYR A 106 -2.57 -13.87 -10.85
C TYR A 106 -3.41 -14.02 -9.59
N ALA A 107 -4.45 -13.20 -9.43
CA ALA A 107 -5.35 -13.29 -8.28
C ALA A 107 -5.93 -14.70 -8.08
N SER A 108 -6.26 -15.39 -9.18
CA SER A 108 -6.80 -16.76 -9.13
C SER A 108 -5.78 -17.82 -8.65
N ARG A 109 -4.49 -17.49 -8.59
CA ARG A 109 -3.40 -18.38 -8.14
C ARG A 109 -2.92 -18.07 -6.71
N ILE A 110 -3.49 -17.05 -6.08
CA ILE A 110 -3.16 -16.64 -4.72
C ILE A 110 -4.13 -17.33 -3.76
N GLU A 111 -3.66 -17.73 -2.59
CA GLU A 111 -4.48 -18.35 -1.58
C GLU A 111 -4.78 -17.39 -0.40
N GLY A 112 -5.90 -17.63 0.29
CA GLY A 112 -6.32 -16.91 1.48
C GLY A 112 -6.91 -15.52 1.20
N TRP A 113 -7.02 -14.72 2.23
CA TRP A 113 -7.75 -13.44 2.22
C TRP A 113 -7.32 -12.44 1.14
N ARG A 114 -6.03 -12.49 0.73
CA ARG A 114 -5.52 -11.61 -0.33
C ARG A 114 -6.16 -11.87 -1.68
N GLN A 115 -6.54 -13.11 -1.96
CA GLN A 115 -7.32 -13.44 -3.17
C GLN A 115 -8.66 -12.72 -3.16
N GLY A 116 -9.38 -12.76 -2.03
CA GLY A 116 -10.68 -12.08 -1.89
C GLY A 116 -10.55 -10.56 -2.04
N GLU A 117 -9.54 -9.96 -1.41
CA GLU A 117 -9.24 -8.53 -1.56
C GLU A 117 -8.98 -8.17 -3.04
N LEU A 118 -8.17 -8.94 -3.74
CA LEU A 118 -7.87 -8.69 -5.16
C LEU A 118 -9.10 -8.85 -6.06
N PHE A 119 -9.94 -9.86 -5.82
CA PHE A 119 -11.21 -9.98 -6.55
C PHE A 119 -12.10 -8.76 -6.31
N ALA A 120 -12.16 -8.24 -5.08
CA ALA A 120 -12.90 -7.01 -4.82
C ALA A 120 -12.30 -5.80 -5.55
N LEU A 121 -10.97 -5.62 -5.55
CA LEU A 121 -10.31 -4.55 -6.30
C LEU A 121 -10.56 -4.64 -7.82
N ILE A 122 -10.51 -5.85 -8.39
CA ILE A 122 -10.86 -6.09 -9.80
C ILE A 122 -12.33 -5.74 -10.05
N GLY A 123 -13.23 -6.11 -9.14
CA GLY A 123 -14.64 -5.77 -9.20
C GLY A 123 -14.89 -4.27 -9.19
N GLN A 124 -14.12 -3.50 -8.41
CA GLN A 124 -14.17 -2.03 -8.40
C GLN A 124 -13.77 -1.44 -9.75
N GLN A 125 -12.74 -1.99 -10.44
CA GLN A 125 -12.37 -1.54 -11.79
C GLN A 125 -13.51 -1.76 -12.79
N TYR A 126 -14.18 -2.92 -12.73
CA TYR A 126 -15.35 -3.18 -13.59
C TYR A 126 -16.54 -2.25 -13.24
N ALA A 127 -16.75 -1.95 -11.95
CA ALA A 127 -17.79 -1.00 -11.54
C ALA A 127 -17.48 0.41 -12.08
N THR A 128 -16.24 0.87 -11.99
CA THR A 128 -15.80 2.16 -12.56
C THR A 128 -15.97 2.20 -14.09
N ALA A 129 -15.74 1.07 -14.77
CA ALA A 129 -15.98 0.94 -16.21
C ALA A 129 -17.46 0.74 -16.58
N ASN A 130 -18.39 0.80 -15.61
CA ASN A 130 -19.83 0.53 -15.78
C ASN A 130 -20.17 -0.90 -16.25
N GLU A 131 -19.24 -1.84 -16.08
CA GLU A 131 -19.45 -3.26 -16.39
C GLU A 131 -20.14 -3.97 -15.21
N THR A 132 -21.38 -3.59 -14.93
CA THR A 132 -22.14 -3.95 -13.72
C THR A 132 -22.16 -5.45 -13.43
N GLN A 133 -22.38 -6.30 -14.46
CA GLN A 133 -22.47 -7.73 -14.24
C GLN A 133 -21.11 -8.31 -13.80
N ARG A 134 -20.02 -7.96 -14.48
CA ARG A 134 -18.67 -8.39 -14.10
C ARG A 134 -18.28 -7.91 -12.71
N ALA A 135 -18.64 -6.67 -12.38
CA ALA A 135 -18.41 -6.12 -11.03
C ALA A 135 -19.11 -6.98 -9.96
N ARG A 136 -20.36 -7.38 -10.18
CA ARG A 136 -21.11 -8.25 -9.28
C ARG A 136 -20.56 -9.67 -9.21
N ASP A 137 -20.10 -10.23 -10.32
CA ASP A 137 -19.49 -11.56 -10.37
C ASP A 137 -18.19 -11.59 -9.53
N PHE A 138 -17.35 -10.55 -9.63
CA PHE A 138 -16.15 -10.42 -8.81
C PHE A 138 -16.48 -10.12 -7.34
N ALA A 139 -17.52 -9.36 -7.04
CA ALA A 139 -18.02 -9.18 -5.68
C ALA A 139 -18.45 -10.53 -5.06
N ALA A 140 -19.13 -11.39 -5.81
CA ALA A 140 -19.52 -12.72 -5.35
C ALA A 140 -18.30 -13.60 -5.07
N ARG A 141 -17.31 -13.63 -5.98
CA ARG A 141 -16.04 -14.37 -5.78
C ARG A 141 -15.27 -13.89 -4.55
N ALA A 142 -15.21 -12.57 -4.32
CA ALA A 142 -14.58 -12.00 -3.14
C ALA A 142 -15.28 -12.47 -1.86
N MET A 143 -16.62 -12.44 -1.83
CA MET A 143 -17.41 -12.90 -0.69
C MET A 143 -17.31 -14.39 -0.46
N GLU A 144 -17.14 -15.21 -1.49
CA GLU A 144 -16.87 -16.64 -1.36
C GLU A 144 -15.58 -16.88 -0.57
N VAL A 145 -14.49 -16.15 -0.89
CA VAL A 145 -13.25 -16.21 -0.10
C VAL A 145 -13.50 -15.75 1.33
N ALA A 146 -14.26 -14.66 1.52
CA ALA A 146 -14.55 -14.10 2.84
C ALA A 146 -15.28 -15.08 3.77
N THR A 147 -16.03 -16.07 3.23
CA THR A 147 -16.69 -17.09 4.06
C THR A 147 -15.72 -18.00 4.82
N ASN A 148 -14.50 -18.15 4.30
CA ASN A 148 -13.45 -18.99 4.89
C ASN A 148 -12.47 -18.19 5.76
N GLU A 149 -12.66 -16.89 5.88
CA GLU A 149 -11.80 -16.00 6.63
C GLU A 149 -12.48 -15.50 7.90
N ILE A 150 -11.67 -15.14 8.91
CA ILE A 150 -12.11 -14.63 10.20
C ILE A 150 -11.46 -13.27 10.48
N ASP A 151 -11.98 -12.56 11.49
CA ASP A 151 -11.43 -11.32 12.02
C ASP A 151 -11.23 -10.22 10.94
N TRP A 152 -10.21 -9.42 11.09
CA TRP A 152 -9.87 -8.29 10.21
C TRP A 152 -9.66 -8.70 8.74
N ARG A 153 -9.26 -9.95 8.47
CA ARG A 153 -9.07 -10.47 7.10
C ARG A 153 -10.39 -10.53 6.35
N ARG A 154 -11.42 -11.10 7.00
CA ARG A 154 -12.77 -11.10 6.48
C ARG A 154 -13.32 -9.69 6.33
N GLU A 155 -13.16 -8.84 7.36
CA GLU A 155 -13.64 -7.45 7.33
C GLU A 155 -13.05 -6.68 6.16
N ARG A 156 -11.75 -6.85 5.89
CA ARG A 156 -11.06 -6.20 4.77
C ARG A 156 -11.67 -6.58 3.42
N ILE A 157 -11.94 -7.86 3.17
CA ILE A 157 -12.59 -8.32 1.94
C ILE A 157 -14.01 -7.72 1.84
N VAL A 158 -14.75 -7.75 2.94
CA VAL A 158 -16.12 -7.22 3.02
C VAL A 158 -16.17 -5.74 2.68
N ILE A 159 -15.26 -4.92 3.25
CA ILE A 159 -15.18 -3.48 2.96
C ILE A 159 -14.87 -3.23 1.49
N GLU A 160 -13.85 -3.90 0.94
CA GLU A 160 -13.51 -3.71 -0.48
C GLU A 160 -14.66 -4.17 -1.40
N THR A 161 -15.41 -5.20 -1.01
CA THR A 161 -16.60 -5.64 -1.74
C THR A 161 -17.76 -4.65 -1.61
N ALA A 162 -17.98 -4.06 -0.44
CA ALA A 162 -19.00 -3.05 -0.23
C ALA A 162 -18.77 -1.80 -1.09
N LYS A 163 -17.51 -1.41 -1.33
CA LYS A 163 -17.16 -0.32 -2.25
C LYS A 163 -17.65 -0.57 -3.68
N ILE A 164 -17.67 -1.82 -4.15
CA ILE A 164 -18.25 -2.17 -5.46
C ILE A 164 -19.71 -1.78 -5.50
N TYR A 165 -20.49 -2.17 -4.48
CA TYR A 165 -21.93 -1.88 -4.44
C TYR A 165 -22.21 -0.38 -4.30
N LEU A 166 -21.38 0.36 -3.57
CA LEU A 166 -21.46 1.82 -3.52
C LEU A 166 -21.26 2.42 -4.91
N GLN A 167 -20.26 1.99 -5.67
CA GLN A 167 -19.99 2.48 -7.02
C GLN A 167 -21.12 2.12 -8.00
N LEU A 168 -21.78 0.97 -7.80
CA LEU A 168 -22.96 0.56 -8.57
C LEU A 168 -24.26 1.25 -8.12
N GLY A 169 -24.22 2.15 -7.14
CA GLY A 169 -25.38 2.86 -6.61
C GLY A 169 -26.26 2.04 -5.66
N ASP A 170 -25.86 0.83 -5.27
CA ASP A 170 -26.57 -0.07 -4.35
C ASP A 170 -26.10 0.13 -2.89
N SER A 171 -26.41 1.31 -2.33
CA SER A 171 -26.04 1.65 -0.96
C SER A 171 -26.68 0.73 0.09
N GLY A 172 -27.87 0.18 -0.19
CA GLY A 172 -28.55 -0.76 0.69
C GLY A 172 -27.74 -2.05 0.86
N LYS A 173 -27.28 -2.63 -0.25
CA LYS A 173 -26.47 -3.83 -0.23
C LYS A 173 -25.09 -3.59 0.36
N ALA A 174 -24.46 -2.44 0.08
CA ALA A 174 -23.20 -2.05 0.70
C ALA A 174 -23.33 -1.99 2.22
N SER A 175 -24.40 -1.36 2.76
CA SER A 175 -24.63 -1.26 4.20
C SER A 175 -24.92 -2.61 4.86
N ALA A 176 -25.69 -3.48 4.20
CA ALA A 176 -25.99 -4.82 4.72
C ALA A 176 -24.74 -5.71 4.81
N LEU A 177 -23.78 -5.57 3.87
CA LEU A 177 -22.54 -6.33 3.88
C LEU A 177 -21.66 -6.00 5.09
N VAL A 178 -21.65 -4.75 5.54
CA VAL A 178 -20.74 -4.28 6.61
C VAL A 178 -21.36 -4.34 8.00
N GLU A 179 -22.52 -4.97 8.14
CA GLU A 179 -23.13 -5.17 9.44
C GLU A 179 -22.21 -6.02 10.32
N GLY A 180 -21.82 -5.50 11.47
CA GLY A 180 -20.88 -6.14 12.40
C GLY A 180 -19.39 -5.93 12.11
N VAL A 181 -19.02 -5.14 11.09
CA VAL A 181 -17.63 -4.74 10.85
C VAL A 181 -17.17 -3.70 11.88
N THR A 182 -15.89 -3.74 12.26
CA THR A 182 -15.30 -2.81 13.22
C THR A 182 -15.29 -1.36 12.72
N GLN A 183 -15.37 -0.38 13.64
CA GLN A 183 -15.39 1.04 13.28
C GLN A 183 -14.12 1.48 12.52
N ALA A 184 -12.97 0.92 12.83
CA ALA A 184 -11.72 1.25 12.16
C ALA A 184 -11.77 0.89 10.65
N GLU A 185 -12.33 -0.25 10.30
CA GLU A 185 -12.50 -0.66 8.90
C GLU A 185 -13.67 0.10 8.21
N LEU A 186 -14.75 0.43 8.95
CA LEU A 186 -15.85 1.23 8.41
C LEU A 186 -15.40 2.63 7.94
N GLY A 187 -14.38 3.23 8.56
CA GLY A 187 -13.81 4.51 8.12
C GLY A 187 -13.41 4.50 6.64
N LYS A 188 -12.82 3.41 6.14
CA LYS A 188 -12.43 3.25 4.74
C LYS A 188 -13.65 3.22 3.79
N LEU A 189 -14.77 2.65 4.23
CA LEU A 189 -16.01 2.65 3.46
C LEU A 189 -16.63 4.05 3.42
N GLU A 190 -16.62 4.77 4.53
CA GLU A 190 -17.16 6.14 4.60
C GLU A 190 -16.34 7.11 3.74
N THR A 191 -15.02 6.95 3.70
CA THR A 191 -14.15 7.67 2.74
C THR A 191 -14.58 7.40 1.29
N ALA A 192 -14.79 6.14 0.92
CA ALA A 192 -15.26 5.77 -0.42
C ALA A 192 -16.67 6.29 -0.69
N ARG A 193 -17.57 6.25 0.31
CA ARG A 193 -18.94 6.79 0.22
C ARG A 193 -18.93 8.29 -0.04
N THR A 194 -18.02 9.04 0.59
CA THR A 194 -17.87 10.48 0.41
C THR A 194 -17.63 10.86 -1.05
N ALA A 195 -16.93 10.03 -1.79
CA ALA A 195 -16.65 10.26 -3.21
C ALA A 195 -17.93 10.25 -4.10
N ILE A 196 -18.99 9.59 -3.66
CA ILE A 196 -20.19 9.32 -4.50
C ILE A 196 -21.53 9.82 -3.93
N VAL A 197 -21.61 10.23 -2.65
CA VAL A 197 -22.85 10.73 -2.05
C VAL A 197 -23.37 11.97 -2.77
N LEU A 198 -24.68 12.23 -2.66
CA LEU A 198 -25.29 13.44 -3.17
C LEU A 198 -24.71 14.68 -2.46
N GLN A 199 -24.67 15.81 -3.19
CA GLN A 199 -24.15 17.08 -2.66
C GLN A 199 -24.86 17.50 -1.35
N SER A 200 -26.16 17.21 -1.22
CA SER A 200 -26.96 17.47 -0.02
C SER A 200 -26.55 16.62 1.21
N GLN A 201 -25.82 15.54 1.03
CA GLN A 201 -25.40 14.62 2.08
C GLN A 201 -23.95 14.87 2.53
N LEU A 202 -23.19 15.72 1.84
CA LEU A 202 -21.78 15.97 2.14
C LEU A 202 -21.54 16.51 3.55
N ASP A 203 -22.45 17.36 4.07
CA ASP A 203 -22.31 17.90 5.42
C ASP A 203 -22.48 16.82 6.49
N ASN A 204 -23.36 15.84 6.24
CA ASN A 204 -23.49 14.67 7.15
C ASN A 204 -22.20 13.85 7.19
N GLN A 205 -21.49 13.72 6.05
CA GLN A 205 -20.18 13.03 6.01
C GLN A 205 -19.13 13.81 6.82
N ALA A 206 -19.05 15.14 6.66
CA ALA A 206 -18.16 15.99 7.44
C ALA A 206 -18.42 15.86 8.95
N ASP A 207 -19.70 15.84 9.38
CA ASP A 207 -20.09 15.67 10.77
C ASP A 207 -19.69 14.28 11.35
N MET A 208 -19.67 13.24 10.51
CA MET A 208 -19.15 11.93 10.91
C MET A 208 -17.63 11.96 11.11
N PHE A 209 -16.90 12.62 10.21
CA PHE A 209 -15.45 12.77 10.34
C PHE A 209 -15.09 13.65 11.55
N ASP A 210 -15.82 14.73 11.84
CA ASP A 210 -15.61 15.54 13.04
C ASP A 210 -15.77 14.71 14.33
N LYS A 211 -16.77 13.82 14.37
CA LYS A 211 -16.95 12.90 15.50
C LYS A 211 -15.78 11.93 15.63
N ALA A 212 -15.27 11.41 14.52
CA ALA A 212 -14.12 10.52 14.52
C ALA A 212 -12.84 11.22 14.98
N LEU A 213 -12.59 12.46 14.56
CA LEU A 213 -11.48 13.29 15.04
C LEU A 213 -11.55 13.54 16.55
N ALA A 214 -12.76 13.76 17.10
CA ALA A 214 -12.96 13.99 18.52
C ALA A 214 -12.66 12.77 19.41
N THR A 215 -12.61 11.55 18.84
CA THR A 215 -12.37 10.31 19.61
C THR A 215 -10.94 10.18 20.12
N LYS A 216 -9.98 10.85 19.51
CA LYS A 216 -8.53 10.68 19.74
C LYS A 216 -8.04 9.24 19.48
N ASN A 217 -8.86 8.39 18.86
CA ASN A 217 -8.45 7.07 18.41
C ASN A 217 -7.64 7.24 17.11
N PHE A 218 -6.42 6.75 17.09
CA PHE A 218 -5.48 6.95 16.01
C PHE A 218 -6.03 6.52 14.63
N ASP A 219 -6.63 5.32 14.56
CA ASP A 219 -7.15 4.80 13.29
C ASP A 219 -8.38 5.58 12.81
N LEU A 220 -9.24 6.02 13.73
CA LEU A 220 -10.41 6.84 13.39
C LEU A 220 -9.99 8.25 12.95
N VAL A 221 -9.00 8.85 13.61
CA VAL A 221 -8.44 10.16 13.24
C VAL A 221 -7.84 10.09 11.85
N ARG A 222 -7.05 9.05 11.57
CA ARG A 222 -6.44 8.84 10.26
C ARG A 222 -7.49 8.67 9.16
N GLY A 223 -8.48 7.80 9.39
CA GLY A 223 -9.59 7.60 8.44
C GLY A 223 -10.41 8.86 8.21
N ALA A 224 -10.60 9.70 9.24
CA ALA A 224 -11.29 10.98 9.10
C ALA A 224 -10.50 11.99 8.26
N ILE A 225 -9.17 12.06 8.41
CA ILE A 225 -8.32 12.91 7.56
C ILE A 225 -8.42 12.45 6.10
N GLU A 226 -8.28 11.15 5.84
CA GLU A 226 -8.47 10.58 4.49
C GLU A 226 -9.85 10.91 3.92
N GLY A 227 -10.90 10.82 4.76
CA GLY A 227 -12.27 11.20 4.40
C GLY A 227 -12.40 12.69 4.06
N TYR A 228 -11.78 13.57 4.84
CA TYR A 228 -11.77 15.00 4.57
C TYR A 228 -11.00 15.38 3.30
N LEU A 229 -9.94 14.67 2.93
CA LEU A 229 -9.24 14.89 1.66
C LEU A 229 -10.17 14.59 0.47
N VAL A 230 -10.92 13.48 0.53
CA VAL A 230 -11.92 13.15 -0.50
C VAL A 230 -13.08 14.15 -0.48
N TRP A 231 -13.53 14.58 0.70
CA TRP A 231 -14.57 15.58 0.85
C TRP A 231 -14.17 16.94 0.25
N LEU A 232 -12.90 17.33 0.42
CA LEU A 232 -12.32 18.53 -0.19
C LEU A 232 -12.44 18.52 -1.71
N ASP A 233 -12.19 17.39 -2.36
CA ASP A 233 -12.38 17.25 -3.81
C ASP A 233 -13.83 17.52 -4.25
N ARG A 234 -14.81 17.16 -3.41
CA ARG A 234 -16.23 17.30 -3.70
C ARG A 234 -16.78 18.72 -3.47
N VAL A 235 -16.11 19.49 -2.61
CA VAL A 235 -16.55 20.84 -2.22
C VAL A 235 -15.61 21.93 -2.71
N SER A 236 -14.68 21.63 -3.59
CA SER A 236 -13.61 22.53 -4.03
C SER A 236 -14.10 23.86 -4.61
N GLU A 237 -15.32 23.91 -5.16
CA GLU A 237 -15.97 25.12 -5.68
C GLU A 237 -16.75 25.89 -4.62
N ASP A 238 -17.02 25.30 -3.45
CA ASP A 238 -17.70 25.95 -2.33
C ASP A 238 -16.66 26.52 -1.35
N GLU A 239 -16.50 27.83 -1.33
CA GLU A 239 -15.49 28.51 -0.55
C GLU A 239 -15.64 28.28 0.96
N ILE A 240 -16.87 28.27 1.47
CA ILE A 240 -17.17 28.07 2.91
C ILE A 240 -16.78 26.66 3.33
N ARG A 241 -17.22 25.66 2.57
CA ARG A 241 -16.92 24.26 2.83
C ARG A 241 -15.42 23.95 2.63
N THR A 242 -14.81 24.51 1.59
CA THR A 242 -13.36 24.39 1.37
C THR A 242 -12.58 24.95 2.57
N THR A 243 -12.94 26.14 3.06
CA THR A 243 -12.30 26.76 4.24
C THR A 243 -12.46 25.90 5.49
N ARG A 244 -13.64 25.28 5.70
CA ARG A 244 -13.85 24.30 6.78
C ARG A 244 -12.88 23.13 6.66
N ALA A 245 -12.77 22.50 5.47
CA ALA A 245 -11.89 21.36 5.24
C ALA A 245 -10.42 21.71 5.50
N LEU A 246 -9.96 22.84 4.96
CA LEU A 246 -8.59 23.32 5.16
C LEU A 246 -8.27 23.46 6.65
N LYS A 247 -9.17 24.09 7.41
CA LYS A 247 -8.98 24.29 8.84
C LYS A 247 -8.96 22.96 9.59
N VAL A 248 -9.92 22.08 9.34
CA VAL A 248 -10.03 20.79 10.07
C VAL A 248 -8.81 19.92 9.84
N ILE A 249 -8.33 19.82 8.58
CA ILE A 249 -7.13 19.04 8.26
C ILE A 249 -5.89 19.66 8.92
N ASP A 250 -5.73 20.99 8.85
CA ASP A 250 -4.61 21.69 9.49
C ASP A 250 -4.58 21.53 11.02
N ASP A 251 -5.73 21.51 11.66
CA ASP A 251 -5.87 21.33 13.10
C ASP A 251 -5.62 19.87 13.52
N ALA A 252 -5.93 18.89 12.65
CA ALA A 252 -5.80 17.46 12.95
C ALA A 252 -4.37 16.93 12.71
N LEU A 253 -3.68 17.39 11.68
CA LEU A 253 -2.35 16.89 11.28
C LEU A 253 -1.32 16.91 12.41
N PRO A 254 -1.18 17.96 13.23
CA PRO A 254 -0.19 17.99 14.32
C PRO A 254 -0.37 16.91 15.39
N GLY A 255 -1.56 16.29 15.45
CA GLY A 255 -1.85 15.19 16.37
C GLY A 255 -1.32 13.83 15.90
N LEU A 256 -0.80 13.73 14.68
CA LEU A 256 -0.29 12.50 14.09
C LEU A 256 1.23 12.35 14.33
N PRO A 257 1.77 11.11 14.25
CA PRO A 257 3.20 10.86 14.09
C PRO A 257 3.80 11.68 12.93
N VAL A 258 5.03 12.16 13.10
CA VAL A 258 5.63 13.15 12.19
C VAL A 258 5.76 12.64 10.75
N ASP A 259 6.05 11.35 10.57
CA ASP A 259 6.08 10.73 9.23
C ASP A 259 4.71 10.79 8.54
N LEU A 260 3.61 10.63 9.29
CA LEU A 260 2.26 10.78 8.77
C LEU A 260 1.88 12.24 8.55
N GLN A 261 2.38 13.19 9.38
CA GLN A 261 2.19 14.61 9.10
C GLN A 261 2.78 14.98 7.73
N VAL A 262 3.98 14.48 7.39
CA VAL A 262 4.60 14.70 6.08
C VAL A 262 3.78 14.04 4.98
N LYS A 263 3.41 12.77 5.12
CA LYS A 263 2.64 12.02 4.11
C LYS A 263 1.29 12.70 3.82
N TYR A 264 0.48 12.92 4.85
CA TYR A 264 -0.82 13.58 4.67
C TYR A 264 -0.72 15.04 4.27
N GLY A 265 0.37 15.73 4.63
CA GLY A 265 0.66 17.07 4.12
C GLY A 265 0.90 17.07 2.61
N ILE A 266 1.59 16.05 2.09
CA ILE A 266 1.78 15.82 0.64
C ILE A 266 0.44 15.49 -0.02
N ASP A 267 -0.33 14.52 0.53
CA ASP A 267 -1.64 14.15 0.00
C ASP A 267 -2.59 15.34 -0.04
N PHE A 268 -2.56 16.18 0.99
CA PHE A 268 -3.35 17.41 1.06
C PHE A 268 -2.95 18.39 -0.07
N ALA A 269 -1.66 18.57 -0.30
CA ALA A 269 -1.17 19.40 -1.39
C ALA A 269 -1.61 18.84 -2.76
N ASP A 270 -1.55 17.52 -2.96
CA ASP A 270 -1.98 16.87 -4.20
C ASP A 270 -3.49 17.06 -4.46
N HIS A 271 -4.34 16.92 -3.43
CA HIS A 271 -5.78 17.19 -3.55
C HIS A 271 -6.07 18.67 -3.90
N LEU A 272 -5.36 19.61 -3.30
CA LEU A 272 -5.48 21.03 -3.64
C LEU A 272 -5.02 21.32 -5.08
N HIS A 273 -3.91 20.73 -5.50
CA HIS A 273 -3.41 20.87 -6.86
C HIS A 273 -4.39 20.34 -7.91
N LYS A 274 -4.93 19.15 -7.69
CA LYS A 274 -5.97 18.54 -8.52
C LYS A 274 -7.19 19.45 -8.67
N ASN A 275 -7.54 20.19 -7.62
CA ASN A 275 -8.65 21.14 -7.59
C ASN A 275 -8.26 22.57 -8.04
N LEU A 276 -7.16 22.71 -8.79
CA LEU A 276 -6.67 23.97 -9.36
C LEU A 276 -6.33 25.07 -8.32
N LYS A 277 -6.12 24.70 -7.06
CA LYS A 277 -5.73 25.60 -5.98
C LYS A 277 -4.20 25.58 -5.79
N ARG A 278 -3.46 25.88 -6.86
CA ARG A 278 -2.02 25.70 -6.96
C ARG A 278 -1.24 26.41 -5.85
N ASP A 279 -1.56 27.66 -5.53
CA ASP A 279 -0.81 28.43 -4.53
C ASP A 279 -0.98 27.81 -3.12
N LEU A 280 -2.18 27.37 -2.79
CA LEU A 280 -2.44 26.65 -1.54
C LEU A 280 -1.74 25.28 -1.52
N ALA A 281 -1.72 24.58 -2.63
CA ALA A 281 -1.03 23.31 -2.76
C ALA A 281 0.47 23.45 -2.49
N ILE A 282 1.11 24.44 -3.10
CA ILE A 282 2.53 24.76 -2.86
C ILE A 282 2.76 25.09 -1.39
N LEU A 283 1.92 25.94 -0.78
CA LEU A 283 2.04 26.30 0.64
C LEU A 283 1.97 25.06 1.55
N LYS A 284 1.06 24.11 1.27
CA LYS A 284 0.94 22.88 2.06
C LYS A 284 2.13 21.94 1.86
N LEU A 285 2.63 21.83 0.63
CA LEU A 285 3.81 21.04 0.33
C LEU A 285 5.07 21.65 0.97
N ASP A 286 5.20 22.98 0.99
CA ASP A 286 6.31 23.65 1.66
C ASP A 286 6.26 23.42 3.17
N LYS A 287 5.08 23.47 3.80
CA LYS A 287 4.91 23.13 5.21
C LYS A 287 5.30 21.68 5.51
N ALA A 288 4.89 20.72 4.67
CA ALA A 288 5.30 19.32 4.81
C ALA A 288 6.82 19.16 4.64
N THR A 289 7.43 19.90 3.70
CA THR A 289 8.88 19.94 3.48
C THR A 289 9.62 20.54 4.67
N GLU A 290 9.08 21.58 5.30
CA GLU A 290 9.63 22.20 6.51
C GLU A 290 9.62 21.21 7.68
N ILE A 291 8.50 20.53 7.94
CA ILE A 291 8.37 19.49 8.96
C ILE A 291 9.40 18.38 8.71
N PHE A 292 9.51 17.91 7.46
CA PHE A 292 10.50 16.91 7.07
C PHE A 292 11.93 17.36 7.35
N SER A 293 12.26 18.62 7.02
CA SER A 293 13.61 19.16 7.17
C SER A 293 13.99 19.46 8.62
N ALA A 294 13.02 19.79 9.47
CA ALA A 294 13.20 20.09 10.89
C ALA A 294 13.25 18.83 11.78
N THR A 295 12.90 17.65 11.24
CA THR A 295 12.78 16.41 12.02
C THR A 295 13.91 15.44 11.69
N THR A 296 14.38 14.71 12.71
CA THR A 296 15.30 13.58 12.52
C THR A 296 14.46 12.31 12.32
N PHE A 297 14.49 11.77 11.11
CA PHE A 297 13.86 10.50 10.75
C PHE A 297 14.85 9.34 10.87
N LEU A 298 14.34 8.11 10.92
CA LEU A 298 15.16 6.93 10.74
C LEU A 298 15.85 6.98 9.36
N PRO A 299 17.10 6.55 9.25
CA PRO A 299 17.86 6.63 7.99
C PRO A 299 17.12 6.01 6.80
N GLU A 300 16.37 4.91 7.02
CA GLU A 300 15.59 4.22 6.01
C GLU A 300 14.35 4.98 5.52
N ASP A 301 13.83 5.94 6.28
CA ASP A 301 12.64 6.72 5.92
C ASP A 301 12.99 8.02 5.19
N VAL A 302 14.24 8.50 5.30
CA VAL A 302 14.67 9.79 4.74
C VAL A 302 14.51 9.82 3.22
N ALA A 303 15.06 8.84 2.50
CA ALA A 303 14.99 8.82 1.04
C ALA A 303 13.56 8.57 0.51
N PRO A 304 12.76 7.64 1.07
CA PRO A 304 11.36 7.48 0.65
C PRO A 304 10.51 8.74 0.86
N LEU A 305 10.57 9.38 2.03
CA LEU A 305 9.81 10.61 2.28
C LEU A 305 10.31 11.77 1.40
N GLY A 306 11.63 11.90 1.23
CA GLY A 306 12.20 12.89 0.31
C GLY A 306 11.77 12.69 -1.14
N ALA A 307 11.71 11.44 -1.61
CA ALA A 307 11.22 11.10 -2.93
C ALA A 307 9.71 11.43 -3.08
N MET A 308 8.89 11.20 -2.06
CA MET A 308 7.48 11.59 -2.08
C MET A 308 7.31 13.11 -2.23
N ILE A 309 8.10 13.92 -1.48
CA ILE A 309 8.10 15.38 -1.62
C ILE A 309 8.53 15.80 -3.03
N ALA A 310 9.60 15.19 -3.57
CA ALA A 310 10.08 15.49 -4.91
C ALA A 310 9.02 15.19 -5.98
N ARG A 311 8.35 14.04 -5.89
CA ARG A 311 7.27 13.65 -6.81
C ARG A 311 6.08 14.61 -6.74
N ALA A 312 5.71 15.07 -5.55
CA ALA A 312 4.68 16.12 -5.42
C ALA A 312 5.11 17.43 -6.07
N ARG A 313 6.39 17.84 -5.94
CA ARG A 313 6.93 19.02 -6.64
C ARG A 313 6.88 18.87 -8.16
N ILE A 314 7.19 17.69 -8.70
CA ILE A 314 7.06 17.40 -10.14
C ILE A 314 5.63 17.62 -10.60
N ARG A 315 4.65 17.04 -9.90
CA ARG A 315 3.22 17.20 -10.23
C ARG A 315 2.76 18.67 -10.21
N MET A 316 3.38 19.49 -9.37
CA MET A 316 3.12 20.93 -9.29
C MET A 316 3.94 21.76 -10.27
N GLY A 317 4.79 21.13 -11.10
CA GLY A 317 5.62 21.79 -12.13
C GLY A 317 6.91 22.42 -11.59
N ASP A 318 7.35 22.05 -10.37
CA ASP A 318 8.65 22.47 -9.81
C ASP A 318 9.71 21.38 -9.99
N GLU A 319 9.98 21.03 -11.24
CA GLU A 319 10.96 19.99 -11.60
C GLU A 319 12.39 20.32 -11.12
N LYS A 320 12.73 21.61 -11.08
CA LYS A 320 14.08 22.03 -10.66
C LYS A 320 14.34 21.69 -9.19
N SER A 321 13.44 22.03 -8.30
CA SER A 321 13.58 21.70 -6.87
C SER A 321 13.47 20.20 -6.65
N ALA A 322 12.58 19.51 -7.37
CA ALA A 322 12.45 18.06 -7.31
C ALA A 322 13.76 17.35 -7.67
N ARG A 323 14.40 17.75 -8.77
CA ARG A 323 15.69 17.21 -9.20
C ARG A 323 16.77 17.37 -8.12
N LEU A 324 16.89 18.58 -7.55
CA LEU A 324 17.86 18.83 -6.47
C LEU A 324 17.59 17.97 -5.25
N PHE A 325 16.33 17.75 -4.88
CA PHE A 325 15.94 16.86 -3.79
C PHE A 325 16.37 15.41 -4.06
N LEU A 326 16.03 14.88 -5.23
CA LEU A 326 16.36 13.50 -5.59
C LEU A 326 17.87 13.27 -5.64
N GLN A 327 18.63 14.18 -6.28
CA GLN A 327 20.09 14.10 -6.36
C GLN A 327 20.74 14.19 -4.97
N ARG A 328 20.23 15.05 -4.11
CA ARG A 328 20.69 15.14 -2.72
C ARG A 328 20.51 13.80 -2.00
N PHE A 329 19.33 13.21 -2.01
CA PHE A 329 19.08 11.96 -1.29
C PHE A 329 19.79 10.77 -1.91
N TYR A 330 19.99 10.73 -3.22
CA TYR A 330 20.81 9.75 -3.89
C TYR A 330 22.28 9.83 -3.40
N SER A 331 22.85 11.05 -3.35
CA SER A 331 24.19 11.27 -2.82
C SER A 331 24.29 10.93 -1.32
N GLU A 332 23.30 11.36 -0.51
CA GLU A 332 23.27 11.08 0.93
C GLU A 332 23.08 9.58 1.23
N HIS A 333 22.44 8.82 0.35
CA HIS A 333 22.25 7.37 0.55
C HIS A 333 23.60 6.65 0.70
N SER A 334 24.60 6.99 -0.11
CA SER A 334 25.93 6.37 -0.02
C SER A 334 26.61 6.64 1.33
N THR A 335 26.48 7.85 1.85
CA THR A 335 27.11 8.25 3.13
C THR A 335 26.36 7.72 4.35
N ARG A 336 25.04 7.50 4.22
CA ARG A 336 24.17 7.00 5.30
C ARG A 336 23.93 5.49 5.24
N ARG A 337 24.43 4.82 4.21
CA ARG A 337 24.15 3.43 3.88
C ARG A 337 24.29 2.49 5.08
N GLU A 338 25.37 2.62 5.86
CA GLU A 338 25.62 1.75 7.02
C GLU A 338 24.60 1.95 8.16
N GLY A 339 23.97 3.11 8.23
CA GLY A 339 22.88 3.38 9.18
C GLY A 339 21.52 2.86 8.72
N ILE A 340 21.36 2.51 7.43
CA ILE A 340 20.10 1.97 6.88
C ILE A 340 20.10 0.45 7.08
N VAL A 341 19.02 -0.06 7.67
CA VAL A 341 18.82 -1.50 7.79
C VAL A 341 18.86 -2.15 6.39
N ASN A 342 19.64 -3.24 6.22
CA ASN A 342 19.88 -3.87 4.92
C ASN A 342 18.58 -4.22 4.16
N LEU A 343 17.52 -4.65 4.87
CA LEU A 343 16.20 -4.94 4.31
C LEU A 343 15.46 -3.69 3.77
N ARG A 344 15.96 -2.48 4.03
CA ARG A 344 15.35 -1.21 3.61
C ARG A 344 16.14 -0.46 2.56
N ARG A 345 17.41 -0.84 2.31
CA ARG A 345 18.30 -0.15 1.37
C ARG A 345 17.75 -0.16 -0.05
N ALA A 346 17.37 -1.33 -0.55
CA ALA A 346 16.74 -1.45 -1.87
C ALA A 346 15.43 -0.64 -1.98
N THR A 347 14.60 -0.62 -0.93
CA THR A 347 13.36 0.16 -0.89
C THR A 347 13.62 1.66 -1.00
N SER A 348 14.63 2.18 -0.30
CA SER A 348 15.03 3.59 -0.37
C SER A 348 15.46 3.99 -1.79
N LEU A 349 16.23 3.14 -2.46
CA LEU A 349 16.70 3.37 -3.81
C LEU A 349 15.58 3.26 -4.85
N ARG A 350 14.64 2.32 -4.69
CA ARG A 350 13.44 2.24 -5.55
C ARG A 350 12.61 3.52 -5.48
N ALA A 351 12.40 4.06 -4.27
CA ALA A 351 11.65 5.31 -4.11
C ALA A 351 12.32 6.49 -4.86
N LEU A 352 13.65 6.58 -4.84
CA LEU A 352 14.39 7.57 -5.63
C LEU A 352 14.27 7.32 -7.13
N ALA A 353 14.39 6.05 -7.56
CA ALA A 353 14.21 5.67 -8.97
C ALA A 353 12.84 6.08 -9.51
N GLU A 354 11.76 5.85 -8.75
CA GLU A 354 10.40 6.29 -9.11
C GLU A 354 10.31 7.81 -9.25
N GLY A 355 10.99 8.57 -8.37
CA GLY A 355 11.06 10.02 -8.49
C GLY A 355 11.79 10.48 -9.76
N PHE A 356 12.93 9.88 -10.09
CA PHE A 356 13.67 10.17 -11.33
C PHE A 356 12.87 9.76 -12.57
N CYS A 357 12.15 8.63 -12.53
CA CYS A 357 11.24 8.23 -13.60
C CYS A 357 10.15 9.28 -13.87
N GLU A 358 9.49 9.77 -12.81
CA GLU A 358 8.43 10.79 -12.92
C GLU A 358 8.99 12.12 -13.44
N LEU A 359 10.28 12.43 -13.13
CA LEU A 359 11.00 13.58 -13.64
C LEU A 359 11.47 13.42 -15.12
N GLY A 360 11.41 12.20 -15.65
CA GLY A 360 11.92 11.87 -16.99
C GLY A 360 13.42 11.58 -17.05
N ASP A 361 14.13 11.56 -15.92
CA ASP A 361 15.57 11.31 -15.82
C ASP A 361 15.86 9.81 -15.80
N ARG A 362 15.81 9.21 -16.97
CA ARG A 362 15.90 7.73 -17.13
C ARG A 362 17.24 7.16 -16.70
N ASP A 363 18.34 7.86 -16.94
CA ASP A 363 19.69 7.39 -16.60
C ASP A 363 19.88 7.33 -15.07
N ASP A 364 19.42 8.36 -14.35
CA ASP A 364 19.46 8.41 -12.89
C ASP A 364 18.53 7.34 -12.29
N ALA A 365 17.35 7.11 -12.91
CA ALA A 365 16.44 6.04 -12.49
C ALA A 365 17.08 4.66 -12.66
N ILE A 366 17.74 4.38 -13.79
CA ILE A 366 18.46 3.14 -14.05
C ILE A 366 19.60 2.95 -13.04
N ALA A 367 20.37 4.01 -12.75
CA ALA A 367 21.42 3.95 -11.74
C ALA A 367 20.88 3.57 -10.36
N CYS A 368 19.73 4.15 -9.95
CA CYS A 368 19.06 3.79 -8.70
C CYS A 368 18.58 2.33 -8.71
N TYR A 369 18.00 1.83 -9.79
CA TYR A 369 17.56 0.43 -9.89
C TYR A 369 18.73 -0.54 -9.88
N THR A 370 19.83 -0.22 -10.57
CA THR A 370 21.06 -1.02 -10.54
C THR A 370 21.56 -1.17 -9.10
N TRP A 371 21.66 -0.06 -8.39
CA TRP A 371 22.08 -0.08 -6.99
C TRP A 371 21.06 -0.77 -6.07
N ALA A 372 19.75 -0.61 -6.29
CA ALA A 372 18.72 -1.33 -5.54
C ALA A 372 18.85 -2.86 -5.69
N LEU A 373 19.17 -3.34 -6.89
CA LEU A 373 19.45 -4.75 -7.14
C LEU A 373 20.73 -5.23 -6.41
N GLU A 374 21.78 -4.43 -6.38
CA GLU A 374 23.02 -4.73 -5.63
C GLU A 374 22.75 -4.86 -4.14
N GLU A 375 22.04 -3.88 -3.54
CA GLU A 375 21.67 -3.91 -2.12
C GLU A 375 20.77 -5.11 -1.78
N GLY A 376 19.85 -5.46 -2.67
CA GLY A 376 18.97 -6.62 -2.50
C GLY A 376 19.72 -7.95 -2.42
N THR A 377 20.94 -8.05 -2.99
CA THR A 377 21.75 -9.28 -2.95
C THR A 377 22.46 -9.53 -1.62
N ILE A 378 22.61 -8.51 -0.79
CA ILE A 378 23.41 -8.58 0.44
C ILE A 378 22.78 -9.49 1.49
N ASN A 379 21.48 -9.70 1.45
CA ASN A 379 20.80 -10.55 2.40
C ASN A 379 21.20 -12.03 2.19
N PRO A 380 21.65 -12.75 3.25
CA PRO A 380 22.02 -14.16 3.12
C PRO A 380 20.84 -15.07 2.77
N ASN A 381 19.60 -14.68 3.14
CA ASN A 381 18.41 -15.47 2.91
C ASN A 381 17.78 -15.17 1.54
N ALA A 382 17.31 -16.20 0.83
CA ALA A 382 16.72 -16.07 -0.48
C ALA A 382 15.36 -15.34 -0.46
N ARG A 383 14.56 -15.50 0.61
CA ARG A 383 13.26 -14.83 0.72
C ARG A 383 13.37 -13.30 0.62
N PRO A 384 14.15 -12.57 1.44
CA PRO A 384 14.29 -11.14 1.28
C PRO A 384 14.88 -10.74 -0.09
N ARG A 385 15.81 -11.53 -0.66
CA ARG A 385 16.31 -11.28 -2.02
C ARG A 385 15.22 -11.40 -3.08
N ALA A 386 14.33 -12.40 -2.95
CA ALA A 386 13.18 -12.56 -3.85
C ALA A 386 12.17 -11.41 -3.70
N GLU A 387 11.91 -10.98 -2.46
CA GLU A 387 11.02 -9.86 -2.18
C GLU A 387 11.55 -8.55 -2.78
N ASP A 388 12.83 -8.24 -2.59
CA ASP A 388 13.44 -7.03 -3.14
C ASP A 388 13.52 -7.08 -4.67
N LEU A 389 13.89 -8.23 -5.25
CA LEU A 389 13.93 -8.41 -6.70
C LEU A 389 12.54 -8.25 -7.33
N GLY A 390 11.52 -8.91 -6.76
CA GLY A 390 10.14 -8.81 -7.23
C GLY A 390 9.61 -7.38 -7.14
N ALA A 391 9.84 -6.69 -6.01
CA ALA A 391 9.45 -5.30 -5.83
C ALA A 391 10.19 -4.35 -6.80
N THR A 392 11.46 -4.61 -7.11
CA THR A 392 12.22 -3.82 -8.09
C THR A 392 11.69 -4.03 -9.51
N CYS A 393 11.34 -5.27 -9.89
CA CYS A 393 10.69 -5.54 -11.19
C CYS A 393 9.34 -4.84 -11.31
N ILE A 394 8.52 -4.82 -10.24
CA ILE A 394 7.24 -4.10 -10.21
C ILE A 394 7.48 -2.59 -10.42
N SER A 395 8.39 -1.99 -9.67
CA SER A 395 8.71 -0.56 -9.76
C SER A 395 9.23 -0.18 -11.16
N MET A 396 10.14 -0.98 -11.74
CA MET A 396 10.60 -0.79 -13.12
C MET A 396 9.45 -0.89 -14.14
N ALA A 397 8.53 -1.83 -13.96
CA ALA A 397 7.35 -1.99 -14.82
C ALA A 397 6.43 -0.78 -14.74
N GLU A 398 6.14 -0.26 -13.54
CA GLU A 398 5.33 0.94 -13.34
C GLU A 398 5.98 2.19 -13.93
N CYS A 399 7.29 2.29 -13.86
CA CYS A 399 8.09 3.38 -14.46
C CYS A 399 8.27 3.27 -15.98
N GLY A 400 7.94 2.13 -16.57
CA GLY A 400 8.17 1.89 -18.01
C GLY A 400 9.66 1.89 -18.37
N VAL A 401 10.51 1.42 -17.48
CA VAL A 401 11.96 1.31 -17.72
C VAL A 401 12.25 0.18 -18.68
N SER A 402 13.00 0.47 -19.75
CA SER A 402 13.55 -0.55 -20.64
C SER A 402 14.77 -1.19 -19.99
N LEU A 403 14.82 -2.51 -19.94
CA LEU A 403 15.98 -3.22 -19.38
C LEU A 403 17.22 -3.03 -20.24
N THR A 404 18.30 -2.54 -19.61
CA THR A 404 19.63 -2.60 -20.22
C THR A 404 20.18 -4.03 -20.10
N PRO A 405 21.18 -4.42 -20.94
CA PRO A 405 21.83 -5.72 -20.80
C PRO A 405 22.38 -5.98 -19.40
N GLU A 406 22.87 -4.93 -18.73
CA GLU A 406 23.44 -4.98 -17.39
C GLU A 406 22.37 -5.27 -16.33
N LEU A 407 21.26 -4.52 -16.35
CA LEU A 407 20.11 -4.76 -15.46
C LEU A 407 19.55 -6.17 -15.62
N LYS A 408 19.43 -6.61 -16.86
CA LYS A 408 18.99 -7.96 -17.18
C LYS A 408 19.91 -9.01 -16.58
N HIS A 409 21.22 -8.87 -16.79
CA HIS A 409 22.21 -9.77 -16.24
C HIS A 409 22.15 -9.83 -14.71
N GLN A 410 22.00 -8.69 -14.04
CA GLN A 410 21.82 -8.63 -12.58
C GLN A 410 20.57 -9.38 -12.14
N ILE A 411 19.43 -9.12 -12.78
CA ILE A 411 18.15 -9.79 -12.47
C ILE A 411 18.30 -11.31 -12.62
N ASP A 412 18.88 -11.79 -13.71
CA ASP A 412 19.08 -13.22 -13.99
C ASP A 412 20.03 -13.84 -12.96
N THR A 413 21.09 -13.13 -12.59
CA THR A 413 22.06 -13.57 -11.55
C THR A 413 21.37 -13.70 -10.18
N ILE A 414 20.60 -12.69 -9.77
CA ILE A 414 19.89 -12.74 -8.49
C ILE A 414 18.87 -13.87 -8.51
N ARG A 415 18.06 -13.99 -9.58
CA ARG A 415 17.07 -15.05 -9.75
C ARG A 415 17.68 -16.44 -9.63
N SER A 416 18.84 -16.66 -10.27
CA SER A 416 19.59 -17.93 -10.19
C SER A 416 20.10 -18.23 -8.81
N SER A 417 20.30 -17.21 -7.96
CA SER A 417 20.75 -17.33 -6.57
C SER A 417 19.65 -17.60 -5.56
N LEU A 418 18.38 -17.61 -5.99
CA LEU A 418 17.22 -17.82 -5.10
C LEU A 418 17.09 -19.30 -4.73
N THR A 419 17.98 -19.75 -3.87
CA THR A 419 18.04 -21.10 -3.35
C THR A 419 18.16 -21.07 -1.84
N TYR A 420 18.08 -22.25 -1.18
CA TYR A 420 18.26 -22.35 0.28
C TYR A 420 19.53 -21.63 0.74
N PRO A 421 19.56 -20.93 1.91
CA PRO A 421 18.43 -20.77 2.86
C PRO A 421 17.42 -19.71 2.42
N TRP A 422 16.14 -20.02 2.64
CA TRP A 422 15.01 -19.11 2.39
C TRP A 422 14.67 -18.24 3.60
#